data_9592be9ccf73dae4490a817631f5ba0a
#
_entry.id   9592be9ccf73dae4490a817631f5ba0a
#
_cell.length_a   1.000
_cell.length_b   1.000
_cell.length_c   1.000
_cell.angle_alpha   90.00
_cell.angle_beta   90.00
_cell.angle_gamma   90.00
#
_symmetry.space_group_name_H-M   'P 1'
#
loop_
_entity.id
_entity.type
_entity.pdbx_description
1 polymer ?
#
loop_
_entity_poly.entity_id
_entity_poly.type
_entity_poly.pdbx_seq_one_letter_code
_entity_poly.pdbx_strand_id
1 'polypeptide(L)'
;MRSARALSRFLTLKRRELRTSPVAWPNPASWAVIVDEFVDLITKPALTALSPEYQRGPRLEQIIDQSVDAFGEELAKDGDPLAALRRLSEEDAVRILTIHKCKGLEFEKVIVLGVEHELFWSRYSDENRAEFFVAISRAKSELVLTWTSTRPRPPGYSARWDIHRRPYHEFLDYADE
;
A
#
# COMPACT_ATOMS: atom_id res chain seq x y z
N MET A 1 -17.13 -23.46 -1.58
CA MET A 1 -18.34 -22.82 -1.00
C MET A 1 -18.42 -22.86 0.54
N ARG A 2 -17.88 -23.86 1.24
CA ARG A 2 -17.92 -23.92 2.73
C ARG A 2 -17.08 -22.84 3.39
N SER A 3 -15.88 -22.54 2.86
CA SER A 3 -14.95 -21.55 3.43
C SER A 3 -15.47 -20.11 3.41
N ALA A 4 -16.14 -19.69 2.33
CA ALA A 4 -16.69 -18.31 2.26
C ALA A 4 -17.81 -18.07 3.28
N ARG A 5 -18.66 -19.06 3.55
CA ARG A 5 -19.72 -18.97 4.59
C ARG A 5 -19.12 -18.94 6.00
N ALA A 6 -18.06 -19.72 6.24
CA ALA A 6 -17.38 -19.75 7.52
C ALA A 6 -16.71 -18.38 7.80
N LEU A 7 -16.03 -17.82 6.79
CA LEU A 7 -15.42 -16.49 6.88
C LEU A 7 -16.45 -15.39 7.14
N SER A 8 -17.57 -15.38 6.39
CA SER A 8 -18.65 -14.41 6.58
C SER A 8 -19.24 -14.48 7.99
N ARG A 9 -19.43 -15.71 8.51
CA ARG A 9 -19.92 -15.92 9.88
C ARG A 9 -18.92 -15.43 10.92
N PHE A 10 -17.64 -15.73 10.77
CA PHE A 10 -16.56 -15.25 11.65
C PHE A 10 -16.53 -13.72 11.71
N LEU A 11 -16.50 -13.05 10.56
CA LEU A 11 -16.48 -11.59 10.48
C LEU A 11 -17.73 -10.96 11.11
N THR A 12 -18.89 -11.57 10.93
CA THR A 12 -20.14 -11.09 11.54
C THR A 12 -20.11 -11.20 13.06
N LEU A 13 -19.59 -12.31 13.59
CA LEU A 13 -19.46 -12.52 15.04
C LEU A 13 -18.46 -11.51 15.64
N LYS A 14 -17.27 -11.37 15.05
CA LYS A 14 -16.25 -10.44 15.53
C LYS A 14 -16.71 -8.98 15.46
N ARG A 15 -17.40 -8.59 14.39
CA ARG A 15 -18.03 -7.26 14.31
C ARG A 15 -19.06 -7.01 15.40
N ARG A 16 -19.83 -8.03 15.79
CA ARG A 16 -20.79 -7.94 16.90
C ARG A 16 -20.06 -7.81 18.23
N GLU A 17 -19.05 -8.64 18.49
CA GLU A 17 -18.22 -8.59 19.71
C GLU A 17 -17.58 -7.21 19.89
N LEU A 18 -16.97 -6.66 18.84
CA LEU A 18 -16.37 -5.32 18.83
C LEU A 18 -17.39 -4.23 19.23
N ARG A 19 -18.64 -4.34 18.80
CA ARG A 19 -19.68 -3.36 19.11
C ARG A 19 -20.23 -3.48 20.54
N THR A 20 -20.26 -4.69 21.08
CA THR A 20 -20.87 -4.97 22.39
C THR A 20 -19.91 -4.87 23.56
N SER A 21 -18.62 -4.95 23.34
CA SER A 21 -17.58 -4.92 24.40
C SER A 21 -16.38 -4.06 24.01
N PRO A 22 -16.55 -2.76 23.81
CA PRO A 22 -15.46 -1.89 23.36
C PRO A 22 -14.31 -1.79 24.36
N VAL A 23 -14.54 -2.08 25.64
CA VAL A 23 -13.54 -1.97 26.73
C VAL A 23 -12.46 -3.07 26.65
N ALA A 24 -12.74 -4.19 25.98
CA ALA A 24 -11.78 -5.30 25.87
C ALA A 24 -10.75 -5.12 24.74
N TRP A 25 -10.95 -4.16 23.86
CA TRP A 25 -10.24 -4.06 22.59
C TRP A 25 -8.99 -3.15 22.56
N PRO A 26 -8.71 -2.28 23.53
CA PRO A 26 -7.45 -1.54 23.59
C PRO A 26 -6.22 -2.42 23.87
N ASN A 27 -6.42 -3.70 24.24
CA ASN A 27 -5.31 -4.60 24.55
C ASN A 27 -4.82 -5.33 23.27
N PRO A 28 -3.55 -5.13 22.82
CA PRO A 28 -2.97 -5.84 21.69
C PRO A 28 -3.08 -7.37 21.77
N ALA A 29 -3.01 -7.94 22.97
CA ALA A 29 -3.14 -9.38 23.19
C ALA A 29 -4.52 -9.94 22.75
N SER A 30 -5.58 -9.14 22.87
CA SER A 30 -6.92 -9.53 22.41
C SER A 30 -7.00 -9.64 20.88
N TRP A 31 -6.21 -8.85 20.18
CA TRP A 31 -6.12 -8.90 18.72
C TRP A 31 -5.30 -10.08 18.22
N ALA A 32 -4.22 -10.45 18.92
CA ALA A 32 -3.47 -11.65 18.61
C ALA A 32 -4.38 -12.88 18.57
N VAL A 33 -5.26 -13.03 19.58
CA VAL A 33 -6.24 -14.12 19.64
C VAL A 33 -7.17 -14.11 18.41
N ILE A 34 -7.65 -12.94 17.95
CA ILE A 34 -8.52 -12.85 16.77
C ILE A 34 -7.77 -13.23 15.50
N VAL A 35 -6.51 -12.82 15.39
CA VAL A 35 -5.66 -13.17 14.25
C VAL A 35 -5.41 -14.68 14.23
N ASP A 36 -5.12 -15.29 15.36
CA ASP A 36 -4.95 -16.75 15.47
C ASP A 36 -6.22 -17.50 15.08
N GLU A 37 -7.39 -17.10 15.60
CA GLU A 37 -8.68 -17.69 15.21
C GLU A 37 -8.95 -17.54 13.70
N PHE A 38 -8.56 -16.41 13.10
CA PHE A 38 -8.70 -16.17 11.67
C PHE A 38 -7.75 -17.06 10.85
N VAL A 39 -6.49 -17.18 11.28
CA VAL A 39 -5.50 -18.06 10.64
C VAL A 39 -5.93 -19.51 10.72
N ASP A 40 -6.47 -19.96 11.85
CA ASP A 40 -7.01 -21.31 12.01
C ASP A 40 -8.21 -21.57 11.11
N LEU A 41 -9.08 -20.58 10.93
CA LEU A 41 -10.24 -20.66 10.04
C LEU A 41 -9.84 -20.82 8.57
N ILE A 42 -8.83 -20.09 8.12
CA ILE A 42 -8.32 -20.15 6.73
C ILE A 42 -7.42 -21.38 6.54
N THR A 43 -6.81 -21.84 7.60
CA THR A 43 -5.78 -22.90 7.71
C THR A 43 -4.40 -22.46 7.21
N LYS A 44 -3.36 -22.73 8.00
CA LYS A 44 -1.97 -22.43 7.62
C LYS A 44 -1.56 -23.02 6.26
N PRO A 45 -1.93 -24.27 5.90
CA PRO A 45 -1.62 -24.83 4.57
C PRO A 45 -2.23 -24.04 3.41
N ALA A 46 -3.43 -23.47 3.58
CA ALA A 46 -4.02 -22.65 2.53
C ALA A 46 -3.30 -21.30 2.37
N LEU A 47 -2.86 -20.68 3.47
CA LEU A 47 -2.06 -19.45 3.44
C LEU A 47 -0.68 -19.71 2.82
N THR A 48 0.00 -20.79 3.20
CA THR A 48 1.31 -21.14 2.63
C THR A 48 1.24 -21.46 1.14
N ALA A 49 0.09 -21.92 0.64
CA ALA A 49 -0.10 -22.13 -0.80
C ALA A 49 -0.20 -20.85 -1.61
N LEU A 50 -0.45 -19.69 -0.98
CA LEU A 50 -0.59 -18.39 -1.67
C LEU A 50 0.75 -17.83 -2.17
N SER A 51 1.85 -18.15 -1.49
CA SER A 51 3.18 -17.68 -1.90
C SER A 51 4.28 -18.69 -1.59
N PRO A 52 5.24 -18.90 -2.53
CA PRO A 52 6.42 -19.71 -2.27
C PRO A 52 7.27 -19.24 -1.08
N GLU A 53 7.21 -17.96 -0.75
CA GLU A 53 7.92 -17.39 0.40
C GLU A 53 7.38 -17.90 1.73
N TYR A 54 6.07 -18.17 1.80
CA TYR A 54 5.41 -18.70 3.00
C TYR A 54 5.69 -20.20 3.22
N GLN A 55 6.19 -20.88 2.19
CA GLN A 55 6.57 -22.31 2.28
C GLN A 55 7.97 -22.51 2.89
N ARG A 56 8.75 -21.44 3.04
CA ARG A 56 10.14 -21.49 3.49
C ARG A 56 10.29 -20.89 4.88
N GLY A 57 10.59 -21.76 5.86
CA GLY A 57 10.90 -21.32 7.23
C GLY A 57 9.74 -20.59 7.93
N PRO A 58 10.02 -19.71 8.90
CA PRO A 58 9.03 -19.05 9.74
C PRO A 58 8.45 -17.76 9.12
N ARG A 59 8.50 -17.61 7.78
CA ARG A 59 8.14 -16.34 7.13
C ARG A 59 6.67 -15.94 7.35
N LEU A 60 5.76 -16.92 7.33
CA LEU A 60 4.34 -16.67 7.57
C LEU A 60 4.10 -16.19 9.00
N GLU A 61 4.70 -16.87 9.98
CA GLU A 61 4.62 -16.51 11.39
C GLU A 61 5.19 -15.10 11.62
N GLN A 62 6.34 -14.80 11.06
CA GLN A 62 6.94 -13.46 11.15
C GLN A 62 6.06 -12.35 10.60
N ILE A 63 5.36 -12.60 9.47
CA ILE A 63 4.43 -11.61 8.91
C ILE A 63 3.21 -11.44 9.81
N ILE A 64 2.67 -12.51 10.37
CA ILE A 64 1.56 -12.45 11.31
C ILE A 64 1.96 -11.64 12.54
N ASP A 65 3.10 -11.95 13.17
CA ASP A 65 3.61 -11.23 14.34
C ASP A 65 3.83 -9.75 14.03
N GLN A 66 4.51 -9.43 12.93
CA GLN A 66 4.72 -8.04 12.49
C GLN A 66 3.41 -7.29 12.25
N SER A 67 2.37 -7.97 11.74
CA SER A 67 1.07 -7.36 11.52
C SER A 67 0.34 -7.05 12.83
N VAL A 68 0.45 -7.94 13.82
CA VAL A 68 -0.12 -7.75 15.16
C VAL A 68 0.61 -6.62 15.89
N ASP A 69 1.94 -6.59 15.81
CA ASP A 69 2.76 -5.54 16.40
C ASP A 69 2.46 -4.16 15.81
N ALA A 70 2.43 -4.06 14.48
CA ALA A 70 2.08 -2.82 13.78
C ALA A 70 0.68 -2.32 14.16
N PHE A 71 -0.29 -3.23 14.29
CA PHE A 71 -1.62 -2.85 14.77
C PHE A 71 -1.59 -2.40 16.23
N GLY A 72 -0.80 -3.06 17.09
CA GLY A 72 -0.60 -2.68 18.47
C GLY A 72 -0.02 -1.28 18.63
N GLU A 73 0.97 -0.92 17.80
CA GLU A 73 1.56 0.42 17.75
C GLU A 73 0.52 1.48 17.35
N GLU A 74 -0.31 1.20 16.33
CA GLU A 74 -1.36 2.12 15.93
C GLU A 74 -2.45 2.26 16.99
N LEU A 75 -2.83 1.16 17.65
CA LEU A 75 -3.83 1.13 18.70
C LEU A 75 -3.37 1.92 19.94
N ALA A 76 -2.08 1.92 20.24
CA ALA A 76 -1.51 2.64 21.38
C ALA A 76 -1.63 4.17 21.26
N LYS A 77 -1.87 4.71 20.07
CA LYS A 77 -1.96 6.16 19.85
C LYS A 77 -3.22 6.80 20.46
N ASP A 78 -4.35 6.12 20.38
CA ASP A 78 -5.65 6.63 20.85
C ASP A 78 -6.58 5.58 21.47
N GLY A 79 -6.20 4.31 21.43
CA GLY A 79 -7.00 3.20 21.95
C GLY A 79 -8.25 2.88 21.10
N ASP A 80 -8.43 3.51 19.93
CA ASP A 80 -9.55 3.25 19.02
C ASP A 80 -9.15 2.22 17.96
N PRO A 81 -9.66 0.98 18.02
CA PRO A 81 -9.31 -0.06 17.06
C PRO A 81 -9.78 0.23 15.63
N LEU A 82 -10.86 0.99 15.46
CA LEU A 82 -11.33 1.36 14.13
C LEU A 82 -10.41 2.41 13.48
N ALA A 83 -9.99 3.41 14.26
CA ALA A 83 -9.02 4.40 13.82
C ALA A 83 -7.66 3.75 13.53
N ALA A 84 -7.21 2.82 14.37
CA ALA A 84 -5.99 2.04 14.14
C ALA A 84 -6.04 1.23 12.83
N LEU A 85 -7.15 0.52 12.57
CA LEU A 85 -7.35 -0.22 11.32
C LEU A 85 -7.36 0.68 10.09
N ARG A 86 -8.01 1.85 10.16
CA ARG A 86 -8.02 2.84 9.05
C ARG A 86 -6.61 3.33 8.75
N ARG A 87 -5.80 3.62 9.78
CA ARG A 87 -4.40 4.02 9.60
C ARG A 87 -3.56 2.91 8.97
N LEU A 88 -3.75 1.66 9.39
CA LEU A 88 -3.05 0.51 8.79
C LEU A 88 -3.50 0.20 7.37
N SER A 89 -4.79 0.35 7.06
CA SER A 89 -5.31 0.14 5.70
C SER A 89 -4.99 1.31 4.76
N GLU A 90 -4.41 2.39 5.30
CA GLU A 90 -4.06 3.60 4.55
C GLU A 90 -5.26 4.19 3.80
N GLU A 91 -6.50 3.99 4.30
CA GLU A 91 -7.72 4.49 3.66
C GLU A 91 -7.73 6.01 3.49
N ASP A 92 -7.18 6.72 4.49
CA ASP A 92 -7.10 8.19 4.52
C ASP A 92 -5.66 8.70 4.30
N ALA A 93 -4.74 7.84 3.81
CA ALA A 93 -3.33 8.20 3.65
C ALA A 93 -2.98 8.56 2.20
N VAL A 94 -2.06 9.51 2.05
CA VAL A 94 -1.41 9.76 0.76
C VAL A 94 -0.36 8.69 0.53
N ARG A 95 -0.57 7.84 -0.49
CA ARG A 95 0.36 6.78 -0.85
C ARG A 95 1.47 7.30 -1.76
N ILE A 96 2.71 7.06 -1.38
CA ILE A 96 3.88 7.34 -2.22
C ILE A 96 4.36 6.02 -2.81
N LEU A 97 4.24 5.89 -4.12
CA LEU A 97 4.54 4.66 -4.85
C LEU A 97 5.44 4.95 -6.04
N THR A 98 6.24 3.96 -6.45
CA THR A 98 6.83 3.98 -7.78
C THR A 98 5.78 3.59 -8.82
N ILE A 99 5.98 3.99 -10.08
CA ILE A 99 5.09 3.65 -11.18
C ILE A 99 4.87 2.14 -11.29
N HIS A 100 5.92 1.34 -11.09
CA HIS A 100 5.83 -0.11 -11.12
C HIS A 100 4.95 -0.69 -10.01
N LYS A 101 4.95 -0.08 -8.82
CA LYS A 101 4.16 -0.53 -7.67
C LYS A 101 2.70 -0.11 -7.72
N CYS A 102 2.34 0.87 -8.55
CA CYS A 102 0.94 1.30 -8.69
C CYS A 102 0.16 0.50 -9.75
N LYS A 103 0.80 -0.46 -10.43
CA LYS A 103 0.16 -1.27 -11.46
C LYS A 103 -1.02 -2.06 -10.88
N GLY A 104 -2.21 -1.88 -11.47
CA GLY A 104 -3.45 -2.54 -11.01
C GLY A 104 -4.17 -1.83 -9.86
N LEU A 105 -3.62 -0.74 -9.33
CA LEU A 105 -4.29 0.12 -8.36
C LEU A 105 -4.98 1.29 -9.09
N GLU A 106 -5.97 1.91 -8.43
CA GLU A 106 -6.65 3.11 -8.90
C GLU A 106 -6.89 4.04 -7.73
N PHE A 107 -6.76 5.35 -7.96
CA PHE A 107 -6.90 6.39 -6.94
C PHE A 107 -7.81 7.50 -7.44
N GLU A 108 -8.52 8.16 -6.54
CA GLU A 108 -9.34 9.33 -6.91
C GLU A 108 -8.47 10.45 -7.51
N LYS A 109 -7.32 10.70 -6.88
CA LYS A 109 -6.38 11.72 -7.31
C LYS A 109 -4.98 11.12 -7.41
N VAL A 110 -4.26 11.50 -8.45
CA VAL A 110 -2.87 11.08 -8.66
C VAL A 110 -2.00 12.30 -8.93
N ILE A 111 -0.88 12.37 -8.26
CA ILE A 111 0.18 13.35 -8.51
C ILE A 111 1.39 12.60 -9.04
N VAL A 112 1.76 12.84 -10.29
CA VAL A 112 2.99 12.29 -10.86
C VAL A 112 4.11 13.29 -10.62
N LEU A 113 5.06 12.88 -9.78
CA LEU A 113 6.20 13.72 -9.40
C LEU A 113 7.35 13.57 -10.39
N GLY A 114 7.82 14.71 -10.92
CA GLY A 114 9.06 14.73 -11.69
C GLY A 114 8.88 14.24 -13.13
N VAL A 115 7.97 14.85 -13.88
CA VAL A 115 7.85 14.62 -15.32
C VAL A 115 8.99 15.33 -16.03
N GLU A 116 10.18 14.75 -15.90
CA GLU A 116 11.48 15.29 -16.32
C GLU A 116 12.23 14.25 -17.14
N HIS A 117 12.94 14.66 -18.19
CA HIS A 117 13.72 13.75 -19.04
C HIS A 117 14.73 12.90 -18.24
N GLU A 118 15.25 13.43 -17.16
CA GLU A 118 16.26 12.77 -16.32
C GLU A 118 15.68 11.68 -15.41
N LEU A 119 14.35 11.60 -15.29
CA LEU A 119 13.65 10.57 -14.51
C LEU A 119 12.99 9.51 -15.39
N PHE A 120 12.74 9.80 -16.66
CA PHE A 120 12.32 8.83 -17.69
C PHE A 120 13.53 8.50 -18.56
N TRP A 121 14.33 7.53 -18.12
CA TRP A 121 15.70 7.29 -18.59
C TRP A 121 15.87 6.02 -19.43
N SER A 122 14.78 5.34 -19.79
CA SER A 122 14.91 4.26 -20.76
C SER A 122 15.43 4.81 -22.10
N ARG A 123 16.31 4.04 -22.71
CA ARG A 123 16.81 4.34 -24.07
C ARG A 123 15.72 4.19 -25.13
N TYR A 124 14.63 3.51 -24.78
CA TYR A 124 13.49 3.27 -25.65
C TYR A 124 12.36 4.20 -25.26
N SER A 125 11.96 5.09 -26.18
CA SER A 125 10.85 6.03 -25.95
C SER A 125 9.55 5.32 -25.60
N ASP A 126 9.30 4.15 -26.19
CA ASP A 126 8.07 3.39 -25.97
C ASP A 126 7.97 2.83 -24.53
N GLU A 127 9.10 2.51 -23.91
CA GLU A 127 9.10 2.11 -22.50
C GLU A 127 8.73 3.28 -21.59
N ASN A 128 9.30 4.47 -21.82
CA ASN A 128 8.96 5.68 -21.07
C ASN A 128 7.48 6.04 -21.24
N ARG A 129 6.93 5.91 -22.47
CA ARG A 129 5.50 6.13 -22.73
C ARG A 129 4.63 5.12 -22.01
N ALA A 130 5.03 3.84 -22.02
CA ALA A 130 4.29 2.79 -21.32
C ALA A 130 4.29 3.00 -19.80
N GLU A 131 5.43 3.40 -19.21
CA GLU A 131 5.51 3.74 -17.79
C GLU A 131 4.66 4.96 -17.46
N PHE A 132 4.75 6.02 -18.24
CA PHE A 132 3.94 7.21 -18.06
C PHE A 132 2.45 6.91 -18.17
N PHE A 133 2.04 6.13 -19.18
CA PHE A 133 0.66 5.69 -19.34
C PHE A 133 0.15 4.91 -18.11
N VAL A 134 0.98 4.02 -17.55
CA VAL A 134 0.63 3.33 -16.30
C VAL A 134 0.37 4.33 -15.17
N ALA A 135 1.21 5.36 -15.02
CA ALA A 135 1.05 6.36 -13.95
C ALA A 135 -0.25 7.17 -14.11
N ILE A 136 -0.50 7.74 -15.29
CA ILE A 136 -1.67 8.61 -15.52
C ILE A 136 -2.98 7.84 -15.50
N SER A 137 -2.99 6.59 -15.97
CA SER A 137 -4.19 5.74 -15.99
C SER A 137 -4.61 5.26 -14.58
N ARG A 138 -3.91 5.64 -13.54
CA ARG A 138 -4.30 5.36 -12.14
C ARG A 138 -5.27 6.38 -11.58
N ALA A 139 -5.37 7.57 -12.18
CA ALA A 139 -6.28 8.62 -11.74
C ALA A 139 -7.71 8.36 -12.23
N LYS A 140 -8.69 8.47 -11.30
CA LYS A 140 -10.12 8.37 -11.60
C LYS A 140 -10.73 9.73 -11.88
N SER A 141 -10.38 10.75 -11.11
CA SER A 141 -11.01 12.07 -11.18
C SER A 141 -10.04 13.23 -11.37
N GLU A 142 -8.81 13.13 -10.85
CA GLU A 142 -7.86 14.24 -10.91
C GLU A 142 -6.43 13.74 -11.13
N LEU A 143 -5.76 14.32 -12.10
CA LEU A 143 -4.35 14.08 -12.40
C LEU A 143 -3.57 15.38 -12.31
N VAL A 144 -2.48 15.38 -11.55
CA VAL A 144 -1.54 16.47 -11.45
C VAL A 144 -0.17 16.02 -11.91
N LEU A 145 0.39 16.66 -12.90
CA LEU A 145 1.75 16.44 -13.37
C LEU A 145 2.67 17.54 -12.82
N THR A 146 3.81 17.16 -12.28
CA THR A 146 4.76 18.14 -11.72
C THR A 146 6.13 17.99 -12.36
N TRP A 147 6.84 19.09 -12.49
CA TRP A 147 8.25 19.13 -12.87
C TRP A 147 8.97 20.28 -12.16
N THR A 148 10.29 20.26 -12.17
CA THR A 148 11.12 21.35 -11.63
C THR A 148 12.34 21.57 -12.52
N SER A 149 12.84 22.81 -12.61
CA SER A 149 14.07 23.12 -13.34
C SER A 149 15.33 22.69 -12.59
N THR A 150 15.24 22.51 -11.29
CA THR A 150 16.36 22.09 -10.44
C THR A 150 15.90 21.14 -9.36
N ARG A 151 16.68 20.07 -9.14
CA ARG A 151 16.43 19.08 -8.08
C ARG A 151 17.73 18.78 -7.35
N PRO A 152 17.87 19.21 -6.08
CA PRO A 152 19.06 18.91 -5.30
C PRO A 152 19.26 17.40 -5.18
N ARG A 153 20.54 16.98 -5.10
CA ARG A 153 20.85 15.57 -4.86
C ARG A 153 20.32 15.14 -3.49
N PRO A 154 19.57 14.03 -3.41
CA PRO A 154 19.12 13.52 -2.12
C PRO A 154 20.29 13.13 -1.21
N PRO A 155 20.21 13.36 0.10
CA PRO A 155 21.22 12.88 1.03
C PRO A 155 21.45 11.37 0.92
N GLY A 156 22.71 10.94 0.88
CA GLY A 156 23.06 9.52 0.78
C GLY A 156 22.96 8.90 -0.62
N TYR A 157 22.48 9.63 -1.63
CA TYR A 157 22.42 9.13 -3.00
C TYR A 157 23.79 9.22 -3.67
N SER A 158 24.38 8.06 -4.07
CA SER A 158 25.74 7.96 -4.60
C SER A 158 25.82 7.86 -6.13
N ALA A 159 24.70 7.54 -6.81
CA ALA A 159 24.73 7.43 -8.27
C ALA A 159 24.77 8.80 -8.97
N ARG A 160 24.92 8.79 -10.29
CA ARG A 160 24.92 10.00 -11.11
C ARG A 160 23.60 10.75 -10.89
N TRP A 161 23.69 12.05 -10.59
CA TRP A 161 22.56 12.92 -10.36
C TRP A 161 22.77 14.23 -11.09
N ASP A 162 21.88 14.57 -11.99
CA ASP A 162 21.85 15.87 -12.63
C ASP A 162 20.97 16.81 -11.80
N ILE A 163 21.49 17.96 -11.40
CA ILE A 163 20.76 18.97 -10.64
C ILE A 163 19.82 19.74 -11.55
N HIS A 164 20.22 19.97 -12.80
CA HIS A 164 19.40 20.67 -13.78
C HIS A 164 18.45 19.68 -14.45
N ARG A 165 17.18 20.03 -14.50
CA ARG A 165 16.12 19.17 -15.03
C ARG A 165 15.46 19.84 -16.23
N ARG A 166 15.06 19.01 -17.18
CA ARG A 166 14.33 19.42 -18.37
C ARG A 166 12.94 18.86 -18.35
N PRO A 167 11.90 19.69 -18.57
CA PRO A 167 10.52 19.20 -18.65
C PRO A 167 10.39 18.20 -19.79
N TYR A 168 9.65 17.12 -19.56
CA TYR A 168 9.30 16.16 -20.60
C TYR A 168 7.99 16.63 -21.27
N HIS A 169 8.12 17.55 -22.24
CA HIS A 169 6.97 18.24 -22.86
C HIS A 169 5.95 17.27 -23.43
N GLU A 170 6.38 16.22 -24.13
CA GLU A 170 5.47 15.21 -24.67
C GLU A 170 4.50 14.65 -23.62
N PHE A 171 4.95 14.53 -22.34
CA PHE A 171 4.12 13.99 -21.26
C PHE A 171 3.33 15.08 -20.53
N LEU A 172 3.88 16.28 -20.43
CA LEU A 172 3.20 17.39 -19.77
C LEU A 172 2.00 17.91 -20.56
N ASP A 173 2.09 17.85 -21.90
CA ASP A 173 1.02 18.32 -22.80
C ASP A 173 -0.29 17.51 -22.63
N TYR A 174 -0.23 16.30 -22.04
CA TYR A 174 -1.45 15.53 -21.67
C TYR A 174 -2.28 16.17 -20.56
N ALA A 175 -1.74 17.13 -19.80
CA ALA A 175 -2.47 17.81 -18.75
C ALA A 175 -3.14 19.12 -19.21
N ASP A 176 -2.84 19.55 -20.43
CA ASP A 176 -3.35 20.81 -21.00
C ASP A 176 -4.60 20.61 -21.90
N GLU A 177 -5.05 19.36 -22.05
CA GLU A 177 -6.29 18.98 -22.75
C GLU A 177 -7.45 18.77 -21.74
#